data_727520f2965ee775cb18a594c238485e
#
_entry.id   727520f2965ee775cb18a594c238485e
#
_cell.length_a   1.000
_cell.length_b   1.000
_cell.length_c   1.000
_cell.angle_alpha   90.00
_cell.angle_beta   90.00
_cell.angle_gamma   90.00
#
_symmetry.space_group_name_H-M   'P 1'
#
loop_
_entity.id
_entity.type
_entity.pdbx_description
1 polymer ?
#
loop_
_entity_poly.entity_id
_entity_poly.type
_entity_poly.pdbx_seq_one_letter_code
_entity_poly.pdbx_strand_id
1 'polypeptide(L)'
;MKTFRIDILPRRLHFKQPAGTSRGVLTTRPVWYVRITRPGTERPDLLDELCGLSSRAFPETGWGECAPLPGLSCDDRPDYEDTLRKACTAMEESGCIPFEMLRDYPSICFGLETALQNFRAGGGWRLWDSDFARGQAGITTNGLIWMGTFEEMYARIEEKMRLGFRCIKLKIGAIDFERELALLAFIRQHFTPEQVELRVDANGAFSPENAREKLERLAAFTLHSIEQPIRAGQWEAMARLCRTSPIPIALDEELIGVNERNRKSELLDTIRPQYIILKPSLHGGIAGAEEWTDLARERGIGSWVTSALESNVGLNAIAQWCATRCPVMPQGLGTGLLFTDNIDSPLAMKGEKLWFNL
;
A
#
# COMPACT_ATOMS: atom_id res chain seq x y z
N MET A 1 -35.64 8.33 4.35
CA MET A 1 -35.07 7.98 5.68
C MET A 1 -33.62 7.62 5.42
N LYS A 2 -32.65 8.16 6.17
CA LYS A 2 -31.23 7.85 5.94
C LYS A 2 -30.96 6.37 6.16
N THR A 3 -30.17 5.75 5.28
CA THR A 3 -29.78 4.33 5.37
C THR A 3 -28.71 4.11 6.42
N PHE A 4 -27.77 5.04 6.51
CA PHE A 4 -26.66 5.06 7.48
C PHE A 4 -26.58 6.41 8.19
N ARG A 5 -25.86 6.43 9.30
CA ARG A 5 -25.22 7.61 9.87
C ARG A 5 -23.71 7.41 9.71
N ILE A 6 -23.01 8.44 9.22
CA ILE A 6 -21.58 8.42 9.03
C ILE A 6 -20.94 9.56 9.82
N ASP A 7 -20.07 9.21 10.75
CA ASP A 7 -19.29 10.16 11.53
C ASP A 7 -17.84 10.17 11.00
N ILE A 8 -17.19 11.35 11.05
CA ILE A 8 -15.80 11.55 10.59
C ILE A 8 -14.96 11.97 11.79
N LEU A 9 -13.84 11.27 12.02
CA LEU A 9 -12.86 11.56 13.08
C LEU A 9 -11.50 11.91 12.43
N PRO A 10 -11.17 13.19 12.27
CA PRO A 10 -9.84 13.59 11.79
C PRO A 10 -8.78 13.36 12.86
N ARG A 11 -7.64 12.82 12.45
CA ARG A 11 -6.48 12.59 13.30
C ARG A 11 -5.19 12.94 12.54
N ARG A 12 -4.13 13.14 13.30
CA ARG A 12 -2.76 13.28 12.77
C ARG A 12 -1.87 12.28 13.50
N LEU A 13 -1.40 11.28 12.77
CA LEU A 13 -0.50 10.28 13.29
C LEU A 13 0.96 10.74 13.21
N HIS A 14 1.79 10.30 14.15
CA HIS A 14 3.20 10.66 14.24
C HIS A 14 4.07 9.44 13.97
N PHE A 15 4.98 9.57 13.00
CA PHE A 15 5.94 8.51 12.71
C PHE A 15 6.94 8.35 13.85
N LYS A 16 7.29 7.10 14.22
CA LYS A 16 8.35 6.80 15.20
C LYS A 16 9.72 7.26 14.73
N GLN A 17 9.94 7.18 13.41
CA GLN A 17 11.12 7.68 12.72
C GLN A 17 10.65 8.38 11.43
N PRO A 18 11.35 9.44 10.99
CA PRO A 18 11.01 10.09 9.74
C PRO A 18 10.92 9.09 8.58
N ALA A 19 9.81 9.09 7.86
CA ALA A 19 9.57 8.20 6.74
C ALA A 19 10.04 8.86 5.43
N GLY A 20 11.10 8.35 4.82
CA GLY A 20 11.59 8.80 3.52
C GLY A 20 10.69 8.28 2.40
N THR A 21 10.07 9.19 1.63
CA THR A 21 9.27 8.88 0.45
C THR A 21 9.90 9.50 -0.80
N SER A 22 9.39 9.15 -1.98
CA SER A 22 9.79 9.80 -3.25
C SER A 22 9.50 11.32 -3.29
N ARG A 23 8.70 11.83 -2.36
CA ARG A 23 8.29 13.25 -2.28
C ARG A 23 8.89 14.01 -1.10
N GLY A 24 9.74 13.38 -0.33
CA GLY A 24 10.38 13.97 0.85
C GLY A 24 10.19 13.13 2.10
N VAL A 25 10.51 13.74 3.25
CA VAL A 25 10.48 13.09 4.55
C VAL A 25 9.20 13.46 5.29
N LEU A 26 8.44 12.46 5.68
CA LEU A 26 7.22 12.62 6.46
C LEU A 26 7.52 12.34 7.95
N THR A 27 7.08 13.25 8.82
CA THR A 27 7.12 13.08 10.29
C THR A 27 5.73 12.85 10.87
N THR A 28 4.69 13.25 10.13
CA THR A 28 3.28 13.06 10.49
C THR A 28 2.47 12.65 9.28
N ARG A 29 1.28 12.07 9.53
CA ARG A 29 0.30 11.73 8.49
C ARG A 29 -1.10 12.15 8.91
N PRO A 30 -1.81 12.97 8.13
CA PRO A 30 -3.23 13.22 8.33
C PRO A 30 -4.04 11.98 7.94
N VAL A 31 -5.04 11.67 8.74
CA VAL A 31 -6.00 10.59 8.48
C VAL A 31 -7.39 11.03 8.91
N TRP A 32 -8.41 10.56 8.23
CA TRP A 32 -9.82 10.71 8.60
C TRP A 32 -10.41 9.32 8.76
N TYR A 33 -10.69 8.92 9.99
CA TYR A 33 -11.45 7.69 10.22
C TYR A 33 -12.92 7.99 9.96
N VAL A 34 -13.60 7.07 9.29
CA VAL A 34 -15.04 7.11 9.07
C VAL A 34 -15.72 5.99 9.83
N ARG A 35 -16.79 6.31 10.56
CA ARG A 35 -17.62 5.34 11.27
C ARG A 35 -19.00 5.30 10.64
N ILE A 36 -19.41 4.13 10.15
CA ILE A 36 -20.77 3.85 9.67
C ILE A 36 -21.56 3.22 10.81
N THR A 37 -22.79 3.72 11.07
CA THR A 37 -23.72 3.14 12.05
C THR A 37 -25.14 3.14 11.49
N ARG A 38 -26.04 2.34 12.11
CA ARG A 38 -27.47 2.48 11.85
C ARG A 38 -28.02 3.76 12.49
N PRO A 39 -28.97 4.45 11.83
CA PRO A 39 -29.63 5.61 12.42
C PRO A 39 -30.33 5.23 13.74
N GLY A 40 -30.22 6.13 14.74
CA GLY A 40 -30.87 5.93 16.06
C GLY A 40 -30.12 5.01 17.02
N THR A 41 -28.96 4.46 16.65
CA THR A 41 -28.14 3.68 17.57
C THR A 41 -27.30 4.62 18.44
N GLU A 42 -27.43 4.51 19.77
CA GLU A 42 -26.52 5.18 20.71
C GLU A 42 -25.15 4.55 20.67
N ARG A 43 -24.10 5.38 20.66
CA ARG A 43 -22.72 4.93 20.53
C ARG A 43 -21.80 5.69 21.48
N PRO A 44 -20.69 5.07 21.91
CA PRO A 44 -19.61 5.75 22.60
C PRO A 44 -19.04 6.93 21.81
N ASP A 45 -18.21 7.73 22.46
CA ASP A 45 -17.36 8.69 21.77
C ASP A 45 -16.58 8.03 20.63
N LEU A 46 -16.34 8.75 19.54
CA LEU A 46 -15.69 8.22 18.35
C LEU A 46 -14.30 7.63 18.64
N LEU A 47 -13.51 8.36 19.44
CA LEU A 47 -12.15 7.93 19.77
C LEU A 47 -12.16 6.73 20.72
N ASP A 48 -13.04 6.74 21.72
CA ASP A 48 -13.15 5.65 22.69
C ASP A 48 -13.59 4.35 22.01
N GLU A 49 -14.53 4.43 21.06
CA GLU A 49 -14.94 3.26 20.27
C GLU A 49 -13.81 2.74 19.38
N LEU A 50 -13.14 3.64 18.65
CA LEU A 50 -12.03 3.28 17.76
C LEU A 50 -10.87 2.60 18.53
N CYS A 51 -10.47 3.18 19.66
CA CYS A 51 -9.44 2.60 20.53
C CYS A 51 -9.92 1.29 21.19
N GLY A 52 -11.21 1.13 21.41
CA GLY A 52 -11.83 -0.04 22.01
C GLY A 52 -11.96 -1.25 21.06
N LEU A 53 -11.70 -1.10 19.76
CA LEU A 53 -11.81 -2.19 18.77
C LEU A 53 -10.94 -3.40 19.11
N SER A 54 -9.80 -3.21 19.78
CA SER A 54 -8.92 -4.30 20.21
C SER A 54 -9.49 -5.18 21.31
N SER A 55 -10.44 -4.67 22.09
CA SER A 55 -11.04 -5.37 23.23
C SER A 55 -12.42 -5.95 22.94
N ARG A 56 -13.15 -5.41 21.96
CA ARG A 56 -14.52 -5.85 21.62
C ARG A 56 -14.92 -5.44 20.20
N ALA A 57 -15.84 -6.21 19.61
CA ALA A 57 -16.57 -5.78 18.43
C ALA A 57 -17.74 -4.84 18.83
N PHE A 58 -18.08 -3.93 17.93
CA PHE A 58 -19.25 -3.07 18.06
C PHE A 58 -20.25 -3.45 16.97
N PRO A 59 -21.19 -4.36 17.23
CA PRO A 59 -22.20 -4.73 16.24
C PRO A 59 -22.92 -3.51 15.66
N GLU A 60 -23.25 -3.55 14.37
CA GLU A 60 -23.87 -2.45 13.64
C GLU A 60 -22.99 -1.18 13.52
N THR A 61 -21.68 -1.36 13.67
CA THR A 61 -20.69 -0.31 13.43
C THR A 61 -19.66 -0.80 12.40
N GLY A 62 -19.19 0.09 11.55
CA GLY A 62 -18.10 -0.20 10.63
C GLY A 62 -17.11 0.96 10.57
N TRP A 63 -15.82 0.64 10.65
CA TRP A 63 -14.73 1.60 10.60
C TRP A 63 -13.90 1.47 9.32
N GLY A 64 -13.51 2.61 8.79
CA GLY A 64 -12.59 2.71 7.65
C GLY A 64 -11.64 3.89 7.80
N GLU A 65 -10.61 3.93 6.98
CA GLU A 65 -9.57 4.95 7.01
C GLU A 65 -9.44 5.63 5.65
N CYS A 66 -9.66 6.94 5.62
CA CYS A 66 -9.40 7.82 4.49
C CYS A 66 -8.08 8.54 4.77
N ALA A 67 -7.04 8.23 4.00
CA ALA A 67 -5.68 8.72 4.28
C ALA A 67 -4.91 8.99 2.99
N PRO A 68 -5.07 10.19 2.38
CA PRO A 68 -4.24 10.59 1.26
C PRO A 68 -2.79 10.71 1.72
N LEU A 69 -1.84 10.28 0.88
CA LEU A 69 -0.42 10.41 1.19
C LEU A 69 0.07 11.78 0.70
N PRO A 70 0.52 12.66 1.62
CA PRO A 70 0.88 14.03 1.27
C PRO A 70 1.92 14.11 0.14
N GLY A 71 1.64 14.95 -0.86
CA GLY A 71 2.49 15.18 -2.02
C GLY A 71 2.55 14.03 -3.03
N LEU A 72 1.86 12.89 -2.80
CA LEU A 72 1.85 11.73 -3.69
C LEU A 72 0.45 11.36 -4.18
N SER A 73 -0.53 11.28 -3.29
CA SER A 73 -1.90 10.92 -3.66
C SER A 73 -2.50 11.94 -4.63
N CYS A 74 -3.22 11.48 -5.64
CA CYS A 74 -3.93 12.37 -6.56
C CYS A 74 -5.08 13.14 -5.88
N ASP A 75 -5.53 12.64 -4.74
CA ASP A 75 -6.55 13.25 -3.87
C ASP A 75 -5.98 14.04 -2.68
N ASP A 76 -4.65 14.26 -2.61
CA ASP A 76 -4.07 15.23 -1.68
C ASP A 76 -4.35 16.66 -2.16
N ARG A 77 -5.60 17.11 -1.97
CA ARG A 77 -6.17 18.35 -2.50
C ARG A 77 -6.80 19.21 -1.41
N PRO A 78 -6.86 20.53 -1.57
CA PRO A 78 -7.50 21.43 -0.58
C PRO A 78 -8.96 21.13 -0.29
N ASP A 79 -9.70 20.58 -1.26
CA ASP A 79 -11.13 20.25 -1.16
C ASP A 79 -11.38 18.81 -0.65
N TYR A 80 -10.35 18.12 -0.17
CA TYR A 80 -10.43 16.72 0.27
C TYR A 80 -11.50 16.51 1.36
N GLU A 81 -11.45 17.29 2.43
CA GLU A 81 -12.38 17.14 3.56
C GLU A 81 -13.83 17.49 3.16
N ASP A 82 -14.02 18.51 2.33
CA ASP A 82 -15.33 18.87 1.80
C ASP A 82 -15.90 17.74 0.92
N THR A 83 -15.07 17.12 0.08
CA THR A 83 -15.48 15.99 -0.75
C THR A 83 -15.79 14.77 0.11
N LEU A 84 -15.01 14.48 1.14
CA LEU A 84 -15.30 13.42 2.10
C LEU A 84 -16.67 13.62 2.76
N ARG A 85 -16.97 14.84 3.25
CA ARG A 85 -18.27 15.16 3.87
C ARG A 85 -19.43 15.01 2.89
N LYS A 86 -19.28 15.47 1.64
CA LYS A 86 -20.29 15.29 0.57
C LYS A 86 -20.52 13.81 0.25
N ALA A 87 -19.45 13.03 0.15
CA ALA A 87 -19.54 11.60 -0.11
C ALA A 87 -20.23 10.83 1.03
N CYS A 88 -19.91 11.18 2.29
CA CYS A 88 -20.62 10.62 3.46
C CYS A 88 -22.11 10.94 3.41
N THR A 89 -22.49 12.19 3.14
CA THR A 89 -23.91 12.59 3.01
C THR A 89 -24.63 11.82 1.90
N ALA A 90 -24.03 11.74 0.72
CA ALA A 90 -24.59 10.98 -0.41
C ALA A 90 -24.78 9.49 -0.07
N MET A 91 -23.81 8.90 0.63
CA MET A 91 -23.88 7.50 1.07
C MET A 91 -24.93 7.28 2.18
N GLU A 92 -25.10 8.23 3.11
CA GLU A 92 -26.16 8.19 4.14
C GLU A 92 -27.55 8.15 3.50
N GLU A 93 -27.75 8.91 2.41
CA GLU A 93 -29.04 9.04 1.73
C GLU A 93 -29.33 7.83 0.81
N SER A 94 -28.33 7.42 0.01
CA SER A 94 -28.51 6.37 -1.02
C SER A 94 -28.29 4.96 -0.49
N GLY A 95 -27.52 4.80 0.59
CA GLY A 95 -27.05 3.49 1.05
C GLY A 95 -25.90 2.90 0.20
N CYS A 96 -25.40 3.63 -0.78
CA CYS A 96 -24.39 3.19 -1.71
C CYS A 96 -23.19 4.15 -1.73
N ILE A 97 -21.99 3.62 -2.02
CA ILE A 97 -20.79 4.43 -2.21
C ILE A 97 -20.93 5.23 -3.51
N PRO A 98 -20.72 6.56 -3.49
CA PRO A 98 -20.84 7.41 -4.68
C PRO A 98 -19.58 7.35 -5.56
N PHE A 99 -19.30 6.20 -6.19
CA PHE A 99 -18.07 5.94 -6.95
C PHE A 99 -17.76 6.99 -8.02
N GLU A 100 -18.77 7.48 -8.75
CA GLU A 100 -18.58 8.51 -9.78
C GLU A 100 -18.04 9.83 -9.18
N MET A 101 -18.52 10.23 -8.01
CA MET A 101 -18.01 11.39 -7.28
C MET A 101 -16.59 11.16 -6.78
N LEU A 102 -16.25 9.92 -6.43
CA LEU A 102 -15.00 9.55 -5.79
C LEU A 102 -13.92 9.07 -6.76
N ARG A 103 -14.16 9.14 -8.06
CA ARG A 103 -13.22 8.67 -9.06
C ARG A 103 -11.81 9.21 -8.87
N ASP A 104 -11.66 10.50 -8.57
CA ASP A 104 -10.40 11.16 -8.30
C ASP A 104 -10.03 11.26 -6.81
N TYR A 105 -10.73 10.52 -5.95
CA TYR A 105 -10.52 10.48 -4.50
C TYR A 105 -10.36 9.04 -4.00
N PRO A 106 -9.29 8.34 -4.43
CA PRO A 106 -9.09 6.92 -4.14
C PRO A 106 -9.04 6.60 -2.66
N SER A 107 -8.47 7.47 -1.82
CA SER A 107 -8.38 7.20 -0.39
C SER A 107 -9.73 7.38 0.33
N ILE A 108 -10.61 8.26 -0.15
CA ILE A 108 -12.00 8.36 0.35
C ILE A 108 -12.78 7.12 -0.06
N CYS A 109 -12.65 6.70 -1.33
CA CYS A 109 -13.27 5.48 -1.83
C CYS A 109 -12.87 4.28 -0.96
N PHE A 110 -11.56 4.08 -0.74
CA PHE A 110 -11.03 3.02 0.12
C PHE A 110 -11.61 3.06 1.54
N GLY A 111 -11.66 4.24 2.17
CA GLY A 111 -12.19 4.39 3.52
C GLY A 111 -13.67 4.02 3.63
N LEU A 112 -14.50 4.47 2.68
CA LEU A 112 -15.93 4.16 2.67
C LEU A 112 -16.20 2.69 2.34
N GLU A 113 -15.47 2.10 1.39
CA GLU A 113 -15.57 0.66 1.06
C GLU A 113 -15.24 -0.21 2.27
N THR A 114 -14.12 0.09 2.94
CA THR A 114 -13.66 -0.69 4.08
C THR A 114 -14.56 -0.51 5.30
N ALA A 115 -15.08 0.70 5.54
CA ALA A 115 -16.07 0.95 6.59
C ALA A 115 -17.38 0.19 6.33
N LEU A 116 -17.87 0.19 5.08
CA LEU A 116 -19.07 -0.55 4.72
C LEU A 116 -18.87 -2.07 4.84
N GLN A 117 -17.71 -2.57 4.43
CA GLN A 117 -17.35 -3.97 4.57
C GLN A 117 -17.25 -4.37 6.05
N ASN A 118 -16.63 -3.54 6.89
CA ASN A 118 -16.54 -3.77 8.32
C ASN A 118 -17.93 -3.78 8.99
N PHE A 119 -18.80 -2.83 8.60
CA PHE A 119 -20.20 -2.81 9.05
C PHE A 119 -20.95 -4.11 8.69
N ARG A 120 -20.80 -4.59 7.44
CA ARG A 120 -21.42 -5.84 6.98
C ARG A 120 -20.87 -7.07 7.69
N ALA A 121 -19.61 -7.05 8.10
CA ALA A 121 -18.96 -8.10 8.86
C ALA A 121 -19.33 -8.12 10.37
N GLY A 122 -20.13 -7.15 10.85
CA GLY A 122 -20.57 -7.09 12.24
C GLY A 122 -19.64 -6.31 13.16
N GLY A 123 -18.77 -5.46 12.62
CA GLY A 123 -17.82 -4.64 13.37
C GLY A 123 -16.58 -5.40 13.86
N GLY A 124 -15.70 -4.72 14.58
CA GLY A 124 -14.44 -5.30 15.05
C GLY A 124 -13.38 -5.38 13.96
N TRP A 125 -12.40 -6.28 14.14
CA TRP A 125 -11.24 -6.33 13.25
C TRP A 125 -11.41 -7.26 12.04
N ARG A 126 -12.34 -8.19 12.02
CA ARG A 126 -12.59 -9.08 10.88
C ARG A 126 -13.44 -8.37 9.83
N LEU A 127 -12.96 -8.32 8.58
CA LEU A 127 -13.66 -7.74 7.44
C LEU A 127 -14.04 -8.81 6.41
N TRP A 128 -13.15 -9.75 6.12
CA TRP A 128 -13.38 -10.85 5.17
C TRP A 128 -13.05 -12.19 5.83
N ASP A 129 -13.74 -13.25 5.41
CA ASP A 129 -13.41 -14.59 5.81
C ASP A 129 -12.26 -15.14 4.96
N SER A 130 -11.18 -15.55 5.63
CA SER A 130 -10.00 -16.17 5.02
C SER A 130 -9.19 -16.90 6.09
N ASP A 131 -8.28 -17.79 5.69
CA ASP A 131 -7.36 -18.46 6.62
C ASP A 131 -6.50 -17.43 7.39
N PHE A 132 -6.15 -16.33 6.75
CA PHE A 132 -5.46 -15.21 7.40
C PHE A 132 -6.32 -14.60 8.52
N ALA A 133 -7.56 -14.22 8.23
CA ALA A 133 -8.46 -13.60 9.20
C ALA A 133 -8.90 -14.55 10.32
N ARG A 134 -8.72 -15.86 10.12
CA ARG A 134 -8.89 -16.89 11.15
C ARG A 134 -7.61 -17.18 11.94
N GLY A 135 -6.48 -16.53 11.61
CA GLY A 135 -5.18 -16.77 12.23
C GLY A 135 -4.54 -18.12 11.84
N GLN A 136 -5.02 -18.77 10.78
CA GLN A 136 -4.56 -20.09 10.32
C GLN A 136 -3.41 -19.98 9.30
N ALA A 137 -3.28 -18.84 8.61
CA ALA A 137 -2.20 -18.58 7.66
C ALA A 137 -1.68 -17.15 7.81
N GLY A 138 -0.37 -16.97 7.61
CA GLY A 138 0.27 -15.66 7.54
C GLY A 138 0.55 -15.26 6.09
N ILE A 139 0.49 -13.96 5.80
CA ILE A 139 0.88 -13.39 4.50
C ILE A 139 2.39 -13.19 4.51
N THR A 140 3.11 -13.78 3.55
CA THR A 140 4.55 -13.54 3.38
C THR A 140 4.77 -12.09 2.92
N THR A 141 5.68 -11.38 3.58
CA THR A 141 6.02 -9.98 3.29
C THR A 141 7.48 -9.84 2.92
N ASN A 142 7.81 -8.81 2.15
CA ASN A 142 9.19 -8.42 1.94
C ASN A 142 9.73 -7.65 3.15
N GLY A 143 11.01 -7.83 3.44
CA GLY A 143 11.77 -6.99 4.35
C GLY A 143 12.15 -5.68 3.66
N LEU A 144 11.52 -4.56 4.07
CA LEU A 144 11.79 -3.25 3.48
C LEU A 144 13.04 -2.63 4.11
N ILE A 145 13.97 -2.20 3.26
CA ILE A 145 15.14 -1.38 3.61
C ILE A 145 14.86 0.06 3.14
N TRP A 146 14.52 0.91 4.10
CA TRP A 146 14.27 2.32 3.87
C TRP A 146 15.53 3.07 3.45
N MET A 147 15.36 4.14 2.69
CA MET A 147 16.42 5.09 2.39
C MET A 147 17.06 5.61 3.69
N GLY A 148 18.37 5.85 3.65
CA GLY A 148 19.16 6.35 4.76
C GLY A 148 20.61 6.50 4.34
N THR A 149 21.52 6.69 5.29
CA THR A 149 22.95 6.57 5.05
C THR A 149 23.30 5.11 4.70
N PHE A 150 24.48 4.91 4.13
CA PHE A 150 24.97 3.55 3.82
C PHE A 150 24.97 2.66 5.07
N GLU A 151 25.46 3.19 6.18
CA GLU A 151 25.60 2.49 7.46
C GLU A 151 24.23 2.10 8.05
N GLU A 152 23.24 3.00 7.95
CA GLU A 152 21.85 2.72 8.37
C GLU A 152 21.20 1.65 7.50
N MET A 153 21.38 1.72 6.20
CA MET A 153 20.82 0.73 5.25
C MET A 153 21.50 -0.63 5.47
N TYR A 154 22.81 -0.66 5.66
CA TYR A 154 23.58 -1.86 5.98
C TYR A 154 23.06 -2.55 7.25
N ALA A 155 22.92 -1.81 8.34
CA ALA A 155 22.40 -2.35 9.61
C ALA A 155 20.96 -2.91 9.46
N ARG A 156 20.09 -2.22 8.68
CA ARG A 156 18.74 -2.71 8.39
C ARG A 156 18.75 -4.00 7.57
N ILE A 157 19.68 -4.16 6.62
CA ILE A 157 19.87 -5.40 5.87
C ILE A 157 20.24 -6.54 6.80
N GLU A 158 21.26 -6.36 7.66
CA GLU A 158 21.67 -7.37 8.64
C GLU A 158 20.51 -7.78 9.56
N GLU A 159 19.71 -6.82 10.01
CA GLU A 159 18.52 -7.10 10.81
C GLU A 159 17.51 -7.99 10.06
N LYS A 160 17.16 -7.64 8.80
CA LYS A 160 16.21 -8.43 8.02
C LYS A 160 16.72 -9.83 7.71
N MET A 161 18.01 -9.96 7.40
CA MET A 161 18.65 -11.25 7.22
C MET A 161 18.59 -12.10 8.49
N ARG A 162 18.91 -11.52 9.65
CA ARG A 162 18.82 -12.20 10.96
C ARG A 162 17.39 -12.62 11.31
N LEU A 163 16.38 -11.84 10.91
CA LEU A 163 14.96 -12.16 11.07
C LEU A 163 14.45 -13.21 10.07
N GLY A 164 15.29 -13.66 9.14
CA GLY A 164 14.98 -14.74 8.20
C GLY A 164 14.10 -14.32 7.01
N PHE A 165 14.11 -13.04 6.63
CA PHE A 165 13.41 -12.60 5.41
C PHE A 165 14.05 -13.21 4.17
N ARG A 166 13.24 -13.87 3.34
CA ARG A 166 13.64 -14.46 2.06
C ARG A 166 13.33 -13.55 0.86
N CYS A 167 12.69 -12.42 1.07
CA CYS A 167 12.53 -11.36 0.09
C CYS A 167 12.91 -10.03 0.74
N ILE A 168 13.89 -9.33 0.16
CA ILE A 168 14.34 -8.02 0.62
C ILE A 168 14.10 -6.99 -0.48
N LYS A 169 13.39 -5.90 -0.14
CA LYS A 169 13.19 -4.75 -1.02
C LYS A 169 14.07 -3.59 -0.56
N LEU A 170 15.05 -3.20 -1.37
CA LEU A 170 15.96 -2.10 -1.11
C LEU A 170 15.52 -0.85 -1.86
N LYS A 171 15.30 0.26 -1.15
CA LYS A 171 15.10 1.56 -1.81
C LYS A 171 16.44 2.10 -2.30
N ILE A 172 16.48 2.54 -3.56
CA ILE A 172 17.67 3.07 -4.24
C ILE A 172 17.37 4.44 -4.85
N GLY A 173 18.41 5.15 -5.30
CA GLY A 173 18.30 6.47 -5.91
C GLY A 173 18.44 7.65 -4.93
N ALA A 174 18.74 7.37 -3.65
CA ALA A 174 18.92 8.41 -2.62
C ALA A 174 20.37 8.68 -2.23
N ILE A 175 21.26 7.70 -2.41
CA ILE A 175 22.70 7.84 -2.15
C ILE A 175 23.48 7.62 -3.44
N ASP A 176 24.80 7.71 -3.36
CA ASP A 176 25.67 7.43 -4.51
C ASP A 176 25.43 6.01 -5.05
N PHE A 177 25.30 5.88 -6.37
CA PHE A 177 24.92 4.63 -7.02
C PHE A 177 25.93 3.48 -6.79
N GLU A 178 27.23 3.80 -6.69
CA GLU A 178 28.26 2.80 -6.39
C GLU A 178 28.09 2.22 -4.98
N ARG A 179 27.68 3.06 -4.04
CA ARG A 179 27.36 2.63 -2.66
C ARG A 179 26.10 1.76 -2.63
N GLU A 180 25.08 2.07 -3.46
CA GLU A 180 23.89 1.22 -3.61
C GLU A 180 24.25 -0.16 -4.18
N LEU A 181 25.11 -0.22 -5.20
CA LEU A 181 25.64 -1.48 -5.72
C LEU A 181 26.42 -2.26 -4.67
N ALA A 182 27.19 -1.57 -3.81
CA ALA A 182 27.94 -2.21 -2.72
C ALA A 182 27.00 -2.87 -1.69
N LEU A 183 25.84 -2.26 -1.38
CA LEU A 183 24.83 -2.88 -0.51
C LEU A 183 24.25 -4.16 -1.14
N LEU A 184 23.95 -4.14 -2.43
CA LEU A 184 23.47 -5.33 -3.15
C LEU A 184 24.53 -6.43 -3.22
N ALA A 185 25.80 -6.04 -3.47
CA ALA A 185 26.94 -6.96 -3.45
C ALA A 185 27.10 -7.62 -2.06
N PHE A 186 26.96 -6.85 -0.99
CA PHE A 186 27.00 -7.38 0.39
C PHE A 186 25.94 -8.46 0.61
N ILE A 187 24.69 -8.22 0.18
CA ILE A 187 23.63 -9.24 0.31
C ILE A 187 24.01 -10.49 -0.50
N ARG A 188 24.49 -10.34 -1.73
CA ARG A 188 24.84 -11.46 -2.64
C ARG A 188 26.10 -12.21 -2.21
N GLN A 189 26.99 -11.62 -1.43
CA GLN A 189 28.12 -12.31 -0.79
C GLN A 189 27.67 -13.30 0.29
N HIS A 190 26.51 -13.06 0.92
CA HIS A 190 26.00 -13.87 2.03
C HIS A 190 24.88 -14.81 1.60
N PHE A 191 24.10 -14.44 0.57
CA PHE A 191 22.94 -15.20 0.12
C PHE A 191 22.85 -15.31 -1.40
N THR A 192 22.64 -16.52 -1.88
CA THR A 192 22.37 -16.76 -3.29
C THR A 192 20.99 -16.25 -3.70
N PRO A 193 20.69 -16.06 -5.00
CA PRO A 193 19.38 -15.67 -5.49
C PRO A 193 18.24 -16.62 -5.06
N GLU A 194 18.52 -17.91 -4.88
CA GLU A 194 17.57 -18.94 -4.44
C GLU A 194 17.24 -18.83 -2.94
N GLN A 195 18.17 -18.30 -2.15
CA GLN A 195 17.99 -18.11 -0.71
C GLN A 195 17.26 -16.81 -0.40
N VAL A 196 17.59 -15.72 -1.12
CA VAL A 196 16.99 -14.39 -0.90
C VAL A 196 16.66 -13.73 -2.22
N GLU A 197 15.37 -13.54 -2.48
CA GLU A 197 14.84 -12.70 -3.55
C GLU A 197 15.17 -11.24 -3.28
N LEU A 198 15.76 -10.54 -4.22
CA LEU A 198 16.02 -9.10 -4.13
C LEU A 198 15.11 -8.32 -5.07
N ARG A 199 14.46 -7.32 -4.52
CA ARG A 199 13.75 -6.27 -5.26
C ARG A 199 14.39 -4.92 -4.97
N VAL A 200 14.43 -4.04 -5.94
CA VAL A 200 14.85 -2.65 -5.74
C VAL A 200 13.72 -1.70 -6.13
N ASP A 201 13.69 -0.54 -5.48
CA ASP A 201 12.70 0.50 -5.71
C ASP A 201 13.42 1.82 -5.90
N ALA A 202 13.38 2.33 -7.14
CA ALA A 202 14.07 3.56 -7.53
C ALA A 202 13.18 4.81 -7.36
N ASN A 203 11.88 4.65 -7.11
CA ASN A 203 10.91 5.76 -6.97
C ASN A 203 11.08 6.86 -8.05
N GLY A 204 11.39 6.47 -9.29
CA GLY A 204 11.58 7.39 -10.40
C GLY A 204 12.88 8.19 -10.38
N ALA A 205 13.91 7.73 -9.65
CA ALA A 205 15.16 8.49 -9.49
C ALA A 205 16.06 8.51 -10.71
N PHE A 206 15.89 7.57 -11.66
CA PHE A 206 16.72 7.54 -12.87
C PHE A 206 16.14 8.46 -13.95
N SER A 207 17.02 9.02 -14.78
CA SER A 207 16.58 9.68 -16.00
C SER A 207 16.41 8.66 -17.13
N PRO A 208 15.56 8.91 -18.15
CA PRO A 208 15.44 8.03 -19.30
C PRO A 208 16.76 7.73 -20.03
N GLU A 209 17.72 8.68 -19.98
CA GLU A 209 19.02 8.59 -20.65
C GLU A 209 19.96 7.62 -19.92
N ASN A 210 19.97 7.63 -18.58
CA ASN A 210 20.89 6.80 -17.78
C ASN A 210 20.26 5.53 -17.23
N ALA A 211 18.93 5.40 -17.31
CA ALA A 211 18.21 4.25 -16.72
C ALA A 211 18.72 2.92 -17.27
N ARG A 212 18.95 2.83 -18.58
CA ARG A 212 19.40 1.60 -19.23
C ARG A 212 20.76 1.12 -18.70
N GLU A 213 21.75 2.02 -18.64
CA GLU A 213 23.07 1.71 -18.10
C GLU A 213 23.00 1.21 -16.66
N LYS A 214 22.20 1.91 -15.82
CA LYS A 214 22.00 1.52 -14.42
C LYS A 214 21.32 0.16 -14.30
N LEU A 215 20.32 -0.14 -15.13
CA LEU A 215 19.64 -1.44 -15.16
C LEU A 215 20.60 -2.57 -15.56
N GLU A 216 21.47 -2.34 -16.54
CA GLU A 216 22.50 -3.30 -16.96
C GLU A 216 23.48 -3.60 -15.80
N ARG A 217 23.88 -2.61 -15.03
CA ARG A 217 24.75 -2.80 -13.84
C ARG A 217 24.02 -3.51 -12.69
N LEU A 218 22.77 -3.17 -12.44
CA LEU A 218 21.93 -3.81 -11.43
C LEU A 218 21.63 -5.27 -11.75
N ALA A 219 21.59 -5.65 -13.03
CA ALA A 219 21.34 -7.03 -13.47
C ALA A 219 22.37 -8.04 -12.94
N ALA A 220 23.61 -7.61 -12.64
CA ALA A 220 24.65 -8.46 -12.05
C ALA A 220 24.23 -9.08 -10.70
N PHE A 221 23.21 -8.51 -10.01
CA PHE A 221 22.75 -8.98 -8.71
C PHE A 221 21.56 -9.93 -8.77
N THR A 222 21.14 -10.37 -9.95
CA THR A 222 20.01 -11.31 -10.14
C THR A 222 18.76 -10.81 -9.37
N LEU A 223 18.31 -9.60 -9.73
CA LEU A 223 17.13 -8.97 -9.11
C LEU A 223 15.84 -9.57 -9.66
N HIS A 224 14.85 -9.82 -8.79
CA HIS A 224 13.50 -10.19 -9.20
C HIS A 224 12.84 -9.08 -10.02
N SER A 225 12.96 -7.84 -9.55
CA SER A 225 12.34 -6.68 -10.20
C SER A 225 12.95 -5.36 -9.74
N ILE A 226 12.80 -4.34 -10.58
CA ILE A 226 12.96 -2.93 -10.20
C ILE A 226 11.62 -2.22 -10.26
N GLU A 227 11.27 -1.51 -9.18
CA GLU A 227 10.06 -0.70 -9.06
C GLU A 227 10.37 0.71 -9.53
N GLN A 228 9.53 1.26 -10.42
CA GLN A 228 9.50 2.62 -10.95
C GLN A 228 10.89 3.21 -11.22
N PRO A 229 11.62 2.73 -12.25
CA PRO A 229 12.99 3.20 -12.51
C PRO A 229 13.06 4.68 -12.91
N ILE A 230 12.13 5.18 -13.72
CA ILE A 230 12.03 6.57 -14.15
C ILE A 230 10.73 7.20 -13.63
N ARG A 231 10.67 8.54 -13.61
CA ARG A 231 9.48 9.29 -13.15
C ARG A 231 8.23 8.90 -13.95
N ALA A 232 7.10 8.80 -13.25
CA ALA A 232 5.79 8.57 -13.83
C ALA A 232 5.41 9.63 -14.89
N GLY A 233 4.52 9.25 -15.83
CA GLY A 233 4.05 10.11 -16.91
C GLY A 233 4.90 10.04 -18.18
N GLN A 234 5.91 9.18 -18.24
CA GLN A 234 6.81 9.02 -19.39
C GLN A 234 6.59 7.66 -20.07
N TRP A 235 5.36 7.37 -20.48
CA TRP A 235 4.92 6.05 -20.94
C TRP A 235 5.79 5.46 -22.06
N GLU A 236 6.15 6.25 -23.08
CA GLU A 236 6.97 5.77 -24.19
C GLU A 236 8.39 5.41 -23.74
N ALA A 237 8.97 6.21 -22.82
CA ALA A 237 10.28 5.92 -22.27
C ALA A 237 10.23 4.66 -21.39
N MET A 238 9.23 4.56 -20.52
CA MET A 238 9.01 3.38 -19.69
C MET A 238 8.75 2.13 -20.54
N ALA A 239 7.95 2.23 -21.61
CA ALA A 239 7.70 1.15 -22.54
C ALA A 239 8.99 0.66 -23.25
N ARG A 240 9.89 1.58 -23.62
CA ARG A 240 11.19 1.19 -24.14
C ARG A 240 12.02 0.42 -23.10
N LEU A 241 12.04 0.89 -21.86
CA LEU A 241 12.73 0.21 -20.77
C LEU A 241 12.13 -1.19 -20.52
N CYS A 242 10.82 -1.33 -20.44
CA CYS A 242 10.15 -2.63 -20.23
C CYS A 242 10.49 -3.66 -21.31
N ARG A 243 10.72 -3.21 -22.56
CA ARG A 243 11.12 -4.11 -23.67
C ARG A 243 12.60 -4.49 -23.66
N THR A 244 13.47 -3.67 -23.10
CA THR A 244 14.94 -3.82 -23.25
C THR A 244 15.68 -4.04 -21.93
N SER A 245 15.01 -3.89 -20.81
CA SER A 245 15.60 -4.08 -19.48
C SER A 245 15.97 -5.55 -19.25
N PRO A 246 17.18 -5.82 -18.73
CA PRO A 246 17.55 -7.15 -18.28
C PRO A 246 16.89 -7.54 -16.94
N ILE A 247 16.21 -6.59 -16.27
CA ILE A 247 15.52 -6.78 -15.01
C ILE A 247 14.03 -6.51 -15.25
N PRO A 248 13.10 -7.38 -14.78
CA PRO A 248 11.67 -7.11 -14.83
C PRO A 248 11.30 -5.79 -14.15
N ILE A 249 10.43 -5.00 -14.77
CA ILE A 249 10.00 -3.69 -14.26
C ILE A 249 8.61 -3.81 -13.63
N ALA A 250 8.46 -3.20 -12.44
CA ALA A 250 7.21 -3.05 -11.73
C ALA A 250 6.80 -1.56 -11.70
N LEU A 251 5.55 -1.27 -12.05
CA LEU A 251 5.01 0.10 -11.99
C LEU A 251 4.36 0.34 -10.62
N ASP A 252 4.66 1.48 -10.01
CA ASP A 252 4.06 1.99 -8.77
C ASP A 252 3.44 3.37 -9.01
N GLU A 253 4.22 4.43 -8.98
CA GLU A 253 3.73 5.80 -9.13
C GLU A 253 3.05 6.06 -10.48
N GLU A 254 3.33 5.24 -11.49
CA GLU A 254 2.69 5.33 -12.81
C GLU A 254 1.17 5.10 -12.75
N LEU A 255 0.70 4.34 -11.77
CA LEU A 255 -0.71 3.99 -11.61
C LEU A 255 -1.52 5.08 -10.90
N ILE A 256 -0.85 6.00 -10.18
CA ILE A 256 -1.50 7.02 -9.34
C ILE A 256 -2.21 8.06 -10.24
N GLY A 257 -3.51 8.27 -9.98
CA GLY A 257 -4.33 9.21 -10.76
C GLY A 257 -4.83 8.65 -12.10
N VAL A 258 -4.50 7.40 -12.43
CA VAL A 258 -5.07 6.70 -13.59
C VAL A 258 -6.29 5.93 -13.12
N ASN A 259 -7.44 6.63 -13.00
CA ASN A 259 -8.62 6.11 -12.32
C ASN A 259 -9.68 5.56 -13.28
N GLU A 260 -9.64 5.97 -14.55
CA GLU A 260 -10.57 5.50 -15.60
C GLU A 260 -10.14 4.14 -16.15
N ARG A 261 -11.06 3.17 -16.24
CA ARG A 261 -10.80 1.82 -16.75
C ARG A 261 -10.09 1.82 -18.12
N ASN A 262 -10.56 2.66 -19.05
CA ASN A 262 -9.96 2.75 -20.38
C ASN A 262 -8.52 3.26 -20.33
N ARG A 263 -8.24 4.23 -19.44
CA ARG A 263 -6.88 4.76 -19.24
C ARG A 263 -5.96 3.74 -18.58
N LYS A 264 -6.48 2.93 -17.62
CA LYS A 264 -5.75 1.80 -17.03
C LYS A 264 -5.36 0.79 -18.11
N SER A 265 -6.31 0.41 -18.96
CA SER A 265 -6.07 -0.48 -20.11
C SER A 265 -5.02 0.08 -21.05
N GLU A 266 -5.16 1.34 -21.46
CA GLU A 266 -4.21 2.04 -22.35
C GLU A 266 -2.80 2.08 -21.77
N LEU A 267 -2.66 2.38 -20.47
CA LEU A 267 -1.37 2.37 -19.78
C LEU A 267 -0.70 1.00 -19.86
N LEU A 268 -1.42 -0.06 -19.51
CA LEU A 268 -0.87 -1.43 -19.52
C LEU A 268 -0.54 -1.89 -20.95
N ASP A 269 -1.35 -1.54 -21.94
CA ASP A 269 -1.12 -1.90 -23.36
C ASP A 269 0.06 -1.13 -23.96
N THR A 270 0.29 0.12 -23.51
CA THR A 270 1.38 0.96 -23.98
C THR A 270 2.71 0.55 -23.35
N ILE A 271 2.76 0.46 -22.02
CA ILE A 271 4.00 0.24 -21.27
C ILE A 271 4.40 -1.24 -21.27
N ARG A 272 3.44 -2.15 -21.09
CA ARG A 272 3.63 -3.60 -20.98
C ARG A 272 4.68 -3.98 -19.91
N PRO A 273 4.48 -3.57 -18.65
CA PRO A 273 5.39 -3.93 -17.56
C PRO A 273 5.29 -5.42 -17.25
N GLN A 274 6.26 -5.95 -16.52
CA GLN A 274 6.19 -7.32 -16.01
C GLN A 274 5.34 -7.40 -14.74
N TYR A 275 5.30 -6.32 -13.95
CA TYR A 275 4.53 -6.25 -12.71
C TYR A 275 3.90 -4.88 -12.49
N ILE A 276 2.85 -4.86 -11.65
CA ILE A 276 2.27 -3.63 -11.06
C ILE A 276 2.20 -3.76 -9.54
N ILE A 277 2.35 -2.62 -8.86
CA ILE A 277 2.22 -2.51 -7.41
C ILE A 277 0.82 -1.98 -7.07
N LEU A 278 0.09 -2.69 -6.22
CA LEU A 278 -1.27 -2.30 -5.85
C LEU A 278 -1.30 -1.68 -4.47
N LYS A 279 -1.78 -0.45 -4.39
CA LYS A 279 -2.03 0.32 -3.16
C LYS A 279 -3.48 0.78 -3.16
N PRO A 280 -4.43 0.03 -2.56
CA PRO A 280 -5.86 0.34 -2.69
C PRO A 280 -6.22 1.79 -2.36
N SER A 281 -5.61 2.38 -1.33
CA SER A 281 -5.84 3.78 -0.97
C SER A 281 -5.35 4.81 -2.00
N LEU A 282 -4.53 4.41 -2.98
CA LEU A 282 -4.02 5.28 -4.06
C LEU A 282 -4.65 4.98 -5.44
N HIS A 283 -5.29 3.80 -5.60
CA HIS A 283 -5.66 3.25 -6.91
C HIS A 283 -7.16 3.07 -7.09
N GLY A 284 -7.98 3.87 -6.40
CA GLY A 284 -9.44 3.86 -6.55
C GLY A 284 -10.16 2.96 -5.55
N GLY A 285 -9.59 2.76 -4.36
CA GLY A 285 -10.15 1.88 -3.34
C GLY A 285 -9.92 0.40 -3.63
N ILE A 286 -10.70 -0.45 -2.97
CA ILE A 286 -10.72 -1.90 -3.22
C ILE A 286 -11.18 -2.19 -4.65
N ALA A 287 -12.29 -1.58 -5.08
CA ALA A 287 -12.83 -1.77 -6.43
C ALA A 287 -11.82 -1.38 -7.52
N GLY A 288 -11.12 -0.24 -7.34
CA GLY A 288 -10.11 0.20 -8.28
C GLY A 288 -8.87 -0.72 -8.32
N ALA A 289 -8.46 -1.27 -7.17
CA ALA A 289 -7.37 -2.24 -7.09
C ALA A 289 -7.76 -3.61 -7.72
N GLU A 290 -9.01 -4.04 -7.57
CA GLU A 290 -9.54 -5.23 -8.24
C GLU A 290 -9.55 -5.05 -9.77
N GLU A 291 -9.99 -3.90 -10.24
CA GLU A 291 -9.98 -3.57 -11.67
C GLU A 291 -8.55 -3.60 -12.25
N TRP A 292 -7.56 -3.01 -11.54
CA TRP A 292 -6.15 -3.12 -11.92
C TRP A 292 -5.67 -4.57 -11.97
N THR A 293 -6.04 -5.37 -10.96
CA THR A 293 -5.68 -6.79 -10.89
C THR A 293 -6.20 -7.57 -12.08
N ASP A 294 -7.47 -7.35 -12.44
CA ASP A 294 -8.12 -8.04 -13.55
C ASP A 294 -7.49 -7.65 -14.90
N LEU A 295 -7.30 -6.35 -15.14
CA LEU A 295 -6.66 -5.84 -16.36
C LEU A 295 -5.21 -6.34 -16.51
N ALA A 296 -4.46 -6.42 -15.40
CA ALA A 296 -3.09 -6.95 -15.38
C ALA A 296 -3.09 -8.46 -15.69
N ARG A 297 -3.98 -9.23 -15.03
CA ARG A 297 -4.11 -10.68 -15.24
C ARG A 297 -4.47 -11.03 -16.68
N GLU A 298 -5.38 -10.30 -17.32
CA GLU A 298 -5.74 -10.46 -18.74
C GLU A 298 -4.54 -10.32 -19.69
N ARG A 299 -3.49 -9.61 -19.25
CA ARG A 299 -2.27 -9.34 -20.01
C ARG A 299 -1.06 -10.17 -19.57
N GLY A 300 -1.23 -11.08 -18.61
CA GLY A 300 -0.13 -11.85 -18.04
C GLY A 300 0.85 -11.02 -17.18
N ILE A 301 0.41 -9.84 -16.72
CA ILE A 301 1.18 -8.95 -15.85
C ILE A 301 0.97 -9.38 -14.40
N GLY A 302 2.09 -9.62 -13.67
CA GLY A 302 2.05 -9.96 -12.26
C GLY A 302 1.71 -8.74 -11.38
N SER A 303 1.26 -9.00 -10.14
CA SER A 303 0.99 -7.93 -9.19
C SER A 303 1.25 -8.36 -7.75
N TRP A 304 1.57 -7.39 -6.89
CA TRP A 304 1.55 -7.58 -5.45
C TRP A 304 1.00 -6.34 -4.75
N VAL A 305 0.51 -6.55 -3.52
CA VAL A 305 -0.13 -5.51 -2.71
C VAL A 305 0.90 -4.89 -1.77
N THR A 306 0.85 -3.58 -1.64
CA THR A 306 1.68 -2.79 -0.72
C THR A 306 0.79 -1.79 0.02
N SER A 307 1.11 -1.49 1.27
CA SER A 307 0.49 -0.36 1.96
C SER A 307 1.07 0.97 1.46
N ALA A 308 0.26 2.02 1.57
CA ALA A 308 0.69 3.41 1.38
C ALA A 308 0.87 4.12 2.74
N LEU A 309 1.43 3.45 3.71
CA LEU A 309 1.67 3.91 5.09
C LEU A 309 0.38 4.22 5.86
N GLU A 310 -0.66 3.45 5.68
CA GLU A 310 -1.91 3.55 6.43
C GLU A 310 -1.68 3.26 7.92
N SER A 311 -2.62 3.68 8.76
CA SER A 311 -2.71 3.21 10.13
C SER A 311 -3.08 1.72 10.18
N ASN A 312 -3.14 1.17 11.38
CA ASN A 312 -3.56 -0.22 11.56
C ASN A 312 -4.98 -0.51 11.05
N VAL A 313 -5.86 0.51 10.97
CA VAL A 313 -7.22 0.34 10.43
C VAL A 313 -7.15 0.06 8.94
N GLY A 314 -6.47 0.92 8.18
CA GLY A 314 -6.30 0.73 6.73
C GLY A 314 -5.43 -0.47 6.40
N LEU A 315 -4.30 -0.66 7.11
CA LEU A 315 -3.42 -1.81 6.90
C LEU A 315 -4.14 -3.15 7.12
N ASN A 316 -4.99 -3.22 8.16
CA ASN A 316 -5.80 -4.42 8.43
C ASN A 316 -6.74 -4.73 7.26
N ALA A 317 -7.42 -3.72 6.73
CA ALA A 317 -8.31 -3.89 5.59
C ALA A 317 -7.55 -4.36 4.34
N ILE A 318 -6.39 -3.73 4.04
CA ILE A 318 -5.54 -4.13 2.91
C ILE A 318 -5.05 -5.56 3.07
N ALA A 319 -4.56 -5.95 4.26
CA ALA A 319 -4.04 -7.29 4.52
C ALA A 319 -5.12 -8.36 4.35
N GLN A 320 -6.32 -8.14 4.90
CA GLN A 320 -7.41 -9.10 4.77
C GLN A 320 -7.93 -9.20 3.33
N TRP A 321 -8.10 -8.07 2.62
CA TRP A 321 -8.42 -8.10 1.20
C TRP A 321 -7.35 -8.83 0.39
N CYS A 322 -6.07 -8.53 0.61
CA CYS A 322 -4.95 -9.23 -0.02
C CYS A 322 -5.03 -10.75 0.20
N ALA A 323 -5.33 -11.19 1.42
CA ALA A 323 -5.46 -12.61 1.75
C ALA A 323 -6.57 -13.31 0.96
N THR A 324 -7.67 -12.62 0.64
CA THR A 324 -8.75 -13.20 -0.20
C THR A 324 -8.30 -13.47 -1.63
N ARG A 325 -7.21 -12.84 -2.09
CA ARG A 325 -6.63 -13.03 -3.43
C ARG A 325 -5.60 -14.16 -3.50
N CYS A 326 -5.36 -14.86 -2.39
CA CYS A 326 -4.40 -15.98 -2.28
C CYS A 326 -3.01 -15.62 -2.85
N PRO A 327 -2.33 -14.60 -2.30
CA PRO A 327 -1.07 -14.10 -2.87
C PRO A 327 0.04 -15.16 -2.81
N VAL A 328 0.69 -15.38 -3.94
CA VAL A 328 1.81 -16.34 -4.06
C VAL A 328 3.18 -15.68 -3.90
N MET A 329 3.27 -14.37 -4.11
CA MET A 329 4.50 -13.58 -3.96
C MET A 329 4.55 -12.87 -2.60
N PRO A 330 5.76 -12.54 -2.08
CA PRO A 330 5.88 -11.67 -0.91
C PRO A 330 5.25 -10.28 -1.16
N GLN A 331 4.44 -9.83 -0.20
CA GLN A 331 3.68 -8.58 -0.25
C GLN A 331 4.38 -7.46 0.52
N GLY A 332 4.04 -6.20 0.27
CA GLY A 332 4.61 -5.02 0.96
C GLY A 332 3.77 -4.57 2.17
N LEU A 333 3.46 -5.46 3.10
CA LEU A 333 2.51 -5.22 4.20
C LEU A 333 3.15 -5.15 5.59
N GLY A 334 4.48 -5.07 5.67
CA GLY A 334 5.21 -5.01 6.94
C GLY A 334 5.26 -3.62 7.60
N THR A 335 4.23 -2.76 7.46
CA THR A 335 4.25 -1.34 7.86
C THR A 335 3.44 -1.00 9.11
N GLY A 336 2.91 -1.97 9.84
CA GLY A 336 2.03 -1.73 11.00
C GLY A 336 2.67 -1.08 12.23
N LEU A 337 4.00 -0.94 12.28
CA LEU A 337 4.73 -0.41 13.44
C LEU A 337 5.28 1.02 13.23
N LEU A 338 4.80 1.74 12.22
CA LEU A 338 5.39 3.03 11.83
C LEU A 338 5.06 4.20 12.77
N PHE A 339 3.90 4.17 13.43
CA PHE A 339 3.40 5.31 14.22
C PHE A 339 3.53 5.09 15.72
N THR A 340 3.70 6.20 16.48
CA THR A 340 3.73 6.20 17.96
C THR A 340 2.33 6.13 18.57
N ASP A 341 1.33 6.62 17.84
CA ASP A 341 -0.05 6.83 18.26
C ASP A 341 -1.05 6.08 17.36
N ASN A 342 -0.65 4.91 16.89
CA ASN A 342 -1.50 4.02 16.09
C ASN A 342 -2.60 3.36 16.95
N ILE A 343 -3.65 2.90 16.30
CA ILE A 343 -4.69 2.09 16.94
C ILE A 343 -4.13 0.66 17.13
N ASP A 344 -4.32 0.09 18.30
CA ASP A 344 -3.97 -1.31 18.56
C ASP A 344 -4.72 -2.24 17.62
N SER A 345 -4.04 -3.25 17.11
CA SER A 345 -4.64 -4.15 16.14
C SER A 345 -4.15 -5.60 16.33
N PRO A 346 -4.92 -6.59 15.84
CA PRO A 346 -4.50 -7.99 15.87
C PRO A 346 -3.37 -8.33 14.88
N LEU A 347 -2.90 -7.38 14.09
CA LEU A 347 -1.82 -7.60 13.13
C LEU A 347 -0.48 -7.72 13.85
N ALA A 348 0.26 -8.79 13.58
CA ALA A 348 1.59 -9.01 14.15
C ALA A 348 2.56 -9.63 13.14
N MET A 349 3.79 -9.11 13.10
CA MET A 349 4.87 -9.73 12.33
C MET A 349 5.48 -10.90 13.11
N LYS A 350 5.58 -12.08 12.48
CA LYS A 350 6.32 -13.25 13.00
C LYS A 350 7.28 -13.72 11.90
N GLY A 351 8.58 -13.41 12.06
CA GLY A 351 9.56 -13.57 10.99
C GLY A 351 9.18 -12.74 9.76
N GLU A 352 9.16 -13.34 8.59
CA GLU A 352 8.78 -12.70 7.32
C GLU A 352 7.25 -12.64 7.08
N LYS A 353 6.42 -13.11 8.01
CA LYS A 353 4.96 -13.20 7.78
C LYS A 353 4.19 -12.24 8.68
N LEU A 354 3.22 -11.56 8.06
CA LEU A 354 2.17 -10.84 8.76
C LEU A 354 1.07 -11.82 9.17
N TRP A 355 0.67 -11.78 10.43
CA TRP A 355 -0.37 -12.63 11.01
C TRP A 355 -1.51 -11.79 11.60
N PHE A 356 -2.69 -12.40 11.63
CA PHE A 356 -3.86 -11.87 12.31
C PHE A 356 -4.10 -12.71 13.58
N ASN A 357 -3.87 -12.12 14.75
CA ASN A 357 -3.99 -12.76 16.06
C ASN A 357 -5.13 -12.11 16.83
N LEU A 358 -6.29 -12.76 16.91
CA LEU A 358 -7.39 -12.40 17.82
C LEU A 358 -7.37 -13.30 19.06
#